data_3dca0ee939f0561461b2e0cfbd37a943
#
_entry.id   3dca0ee939f0561461b2e0cfbd37a943
#
_cell.length_a   1.000
_cell.length_b   1.000
_cell.length_c   1.000
_cell.angle_alpha   90.00
_cell.angle_beta   90.00
_cell.angle_gamma   90.00
#
_symmetry.space_group_name_H-M   'P 1'
#
loop_
_entity.id
_entity.type
_entity.pdbx_description
1 polymer ?
#
loop_
_entity_poly.entity_id
_entity_poly.type
_entity_poly.pdbx_seq_one_letter_code
_entity_poly.pdbx_strand_id
1 'polypeptide(L)'
;MNDADKFIIRKAVLELAKTGTPRFTSIDDDVRNLPNVNSKATNRWDYVTAIGAQLSRPPYDPYRETISLDISIGRKTSRKVTLNIPLIIYGNIAIHYSSLESVHLALNQLAENGNVLGLISEIEINTTRDNKRKYPLFKKVPCSPNGSLEEDYKKSYPEGLVLEYKDETSLMILQNFRKEFDGPILVDVSEVFPLYIKTILEEGADGIIIDTNKVTKNKIYQGKHAIAVISDARKAINDYYKGREENDDDNAILVIAGDVNSAGKIVKAAALGANVVGYSTSMLIAHSNMYSEKPSDISSIAENVYRHMLGTKGEIKGIPAALGYSDFHNISPSDLRTSSIDASLQGNIPLEGIDRTYKDMIEEVVNEYISEKGIKLNSSETQQVLRSIVGE
;
A
#
# COMPACT_ATOMS: atom_id res chain seq x y z
N MET A 1 -7.65 -4.82 -15.37
CA MET A 1 -7.68 -3.39 -15.77
C MET A 1 -8.08 -3.33 -17.24
N ASN A 2 -9.16 -2.64 -17.56
CA ASN A 2 -9.62 -2.49 -18.94
C ASN A 2 -8.80 -1.42 -19.70
N ASP A 3 -9.02 -1.28 -21.01
CA ASP A 3 -8.22 -0.34 -21.81
C ASP A 3 -8.55 1.13 -21.51
N ALA A 4 -9.77 1.43 -21.04
CA ALA A 4 -10.14 2.76 -20.59
C ALA A 4 -9.40 3.14 -19.30
N ASP A 5 -9.33 2.23 -18.31
CA ASP A 5 -8.56 2.44 -17.08
C ASP A 5 -7.08 2.71 -17.39
N LYS A 6 -6.49 1.93 -18.31
CA LYS A 6 -5.11 2.13 -18.73
C LYS A 6 -4.90 3.49 -19.38
N PHE A 7 -5.85 3.94 -20.21
CA PHE A 7 -5.78 5.24 -20.89
C PHE A 7 -5.84 6.40 -19.87
N ILE A 8 -6.77 6.33 -18.92
CA ILE A 8 -6.96 7.38 -17.91
C ILE A 8 -5.74 7.48 -16.98
N ILE A 9 -5.27 6.34 -16.47
CA ILE A 9 -4.06 6.30 -15.63
C ILE A 9 -2.88 6.85 -16.42
N ARG A 10 -2.71 6.47 -17.68
CA ARG A 10 -1.63 6.96 -18.53
C ARG A 10 -1.69 8.48 -18.72
N LYS A 11 -2.87 9.04 -18.97
CA LYS A 11 -3.06 10.50 -19.13
C LYS A 11 -2.71 11.22 -17.82
N ALA A 12 -3.26 10.79 -16.70
CA ALA A 12 -3.00 11.38 -15.40
C ALA A 12 -1.50 11.34 -15.02
N VAL A 13 -0.86 10.18 -15.19
CA VAL A 13 0.56 10.01 -14.89
C VAL A 13 1.45 10.86 -15.80
N LEU A 14 1.13 10.94 -17.09
CA LEU A 14 1.88 11.78 -18.03
C LEU A 14 1.76 13.26 -17.71
N GLU A 15 0.59 13.70 -17.26
CA GLU A 15 0.36 15.09 -16.85
C GLU A 15 1.15 15.44 -15.58
N LEU A 16 1.11 14.59 -14.55
CA LEU A 16 1.95 14.74 -13.36
C LEU A 16 3.44 14.75 -13.69
N ALA A 17 3.89 13.85 -14.57
CA ALA A 17 5.29 13.78 -15.00
C ALA A 17 5.75 15.02 -15.76
N LYS A 18 4.84 15.68 -16.49
CA LYS A 18 5.16 16.94 -17.21
C LYS A 18 5.20 18.15 -16.30
N THR A 19 4.24 18.25 -15.40
CA THR A 19 3.99 19.49 -14.62
C THR A 19 4.60 19.45 -13.22
N GLY A 20 4.72 18.28 -12.61
CA GLY A 20 5.05 18.13 -11.19
C GLY A 20 4.01 18.76 -10.23
N THR A 21 2.85 19.12 -10.75
CA THR A 21 1.78 19.79 -10.00
C THR A 21 0.72 18.78 -9.62
N PRO A 22 0.25 18.78 -8.35
CA PRO A 22 -0.83 17.91 -7.92
C PRO A 22 -2.12 18.22 -8.67
N ARG A 23 -2.87 17.17 -8.99
CA ARG A 23 -4.20 17.28 -9.59
C ARG A 23 -5.23 17.09 -8.49
N PHE A 24 -6.13 18.06 -8.34
CA PHE A 24 -7.26 17.97 -7.41
C PHE A 24 -8.57 17.58 -8.10
N THR A 25 -8.51 17.25 -9.40
CA THR A 25 -9.64 16.66 -10.13
C THR A 25 -9.61 15.15 -9.97
N SER A 26 -10.75 14.56 -9.64
CA SER A 26 -10.84 13.11 -9.53
C SER A 26 -10.60 12.45 -10.90
N ILE A 27 -10.01 11.26 -10.90
CA ILE A 27 -9.92 10.44 -12.13
C ILE A 27 -11.32 10.18 -12.70
N ASP A 28 -12.35 10.18 -11.85
CA ASP A 28 -13.76 10.03 -12.21
C ASP A 28 -14.26 11.13 -13.16
N ASP A 29 -13.77 12.36 -13.03
CA ASP A 29 -14.14 13.43 -13.94
C ASP A 29 -13.57 13.21 -15.34
N ASP A 30 -12.38 12.63 -15.46
CA ASP A 30 -11.79 12.22 -16.74
C ASP A 30 -12.56 11.04 -17.36
N VAL A 31 -13.12 10.14 -16.56
CA VAL A 31 -13.95 9.00 -17.02
C VAL A 31 -15.31 9.47 -17.53
N ARG A 32 -15.95 10.37 -16.83
CA ARG A 32 -17.28 10.92 -17.23
C ARG A 32 -17.26 11.62 -18.56
N ASN A 33 -16.11 12.17 -18.95
CA ASN A 33 -15.93 12.90 -20.19
C ASN A 33 -15.46 12.02 -21.37
N LEU A 34 -15.23 10.71 -21.13
CA LEU A 34 -14.89 9.79 -22.23
C LEU A 34 -16.15 9.33 -22.96
N PRO A 35 -16.26 9.58 -24.27
CA PRO A 35 -17.36 9.06 -25.07
C PRO A 35 -17.34 7.52 -25.05
N ASN A 36 -18.45 6.89 -24.69
CA ASN A 36 -18.65 5.43 -24.71
C ASN A 36 -17.93 4.58 -23.64
N VAL A 37 -17.60 5.10 -22.48
CA VAL A 37 -17.21 4.25 -21.35
C VAL A 37 -18.45 3.53 -20.82
N ASN A 38 -18.57 2.24 -21.15
CA ASN A 38 -19.61 1.39 -20.59
C ASN A 38 -19.40 1.33 -19.06
N SER A 39 -20.37 1.79 -18.30
CA SER A 39 -20.38 1.81 -16.82
C SER A 39 -20.20 0.46 -16.14
N LYS A 40 -20.15 -0.64 -16.92
CA LYS A 40 -19.89 -2.01 -16.42
C LYS A 40 -18.42 -2.32 -16.10
N ALA A 41 -17.50 -1.40 -16.37
CA ALA A 41 -16.06 -1.61 -16.19
C ALA A 41 -15.51 -0.88 -14.98
N THR A 42 -16.35 -0.55 -14.01
CA THR A 42 -15.93 0.18 -12.82
C THR A 42 -15.02 -0.69 -11.94
N ASN A 43 -13.88 -0.15 -11.65
CA ASN A 43 -13.00 -0.66 -10.61
C ASN A 43 -13.72 -0.53 -9.26
N ARG A 44 -13.70 -1.55 -8.40
CA ARG A 44 -14.38 -1.52 -7.09
C ARG A 44 -13.92 -0.35 -6.21
N TRP A 45 -12.73 0.20 -6.42
CA TRP A 45 -12.26 1.40 -5.77
C TRP A 45 -13.14 2.63 -6.05
N ASP A 46 -13.85 2.67 -7.17
CA ASP A 46 -14.70 3.79 -7.58
C ASP A 46 -15.99 3.86 -6.75
N TYR A 47 -16.41 2.74 -6.15
CA TYR A 47 -17.53 2.71 -5.22
C TYR A 47 -17.18 3.13 -3.80
N VAL A 48 -15.90 3.34 -3.51
CA VAL A 48 -15.43 3.79 -2.20
C VAL A 48 -15.08 5.27 -2.28
N THR A 49 -15.72 6.07 -1.45
CA THR A 49 -15.51 7.52 -1.37
C THR A 49 -14.99 7.88 0.02
N ALA A 50 -14.19 8.94 0.12
CA ALA A 50 -13.82 9.53 1.39
C ALA A 50 -14.86 10.59 1.77
N ILE A 51 -15.25 10.63 3.03
CA ILE A 51 -16.19 11.65 3.55
C ILE A 51 -15.39 12.92 3.78
N GLY A 52 -15.89 14.04 3.23
CA GLY A 52 -15.28 15.36 3.46
C GLY A 52 -15.27 15.77 4.94
N ALA A 53 -14.49 16.79 5.25
CA ALA A 53 -14.40 17.36 6.58
C ALA A 53 -15.76 17.74 7.16
N GLN A 54 -15.89 17.63 8.47
CA GLN A 54 -17.11 17.93 9.21
C GLN A 54 -16.92 19.19 10.07
N LEU A 55 -18.01 19.74 10.62
CA LEU A 55 -17.95 20.91 11.52
C LEU A 55 -17.02 20.69 12.72
N SER A 56 -16.95 19.46 13.23
CA SER A 56 -16.07 19.06 14.35
C SER A 56 -14.61 18.88 13.92
N ARG A 57 -14.35 18.79 12.64
CA ARG A 57 -13.04 18.55 12.04
C ARG A 57 -12.94 19.33 10.73
N PRO A 58 -12.64 20.66 10.81
CA PRO A 58 -12.55 21.52 9.64
C PRO A 58 -11.38 21.12 8.74
N PRO A 59 -11.46 21.37 7.43
CA PRO A 59 -10.37 21.06 6.51
C PRO A 59 -9.14 21.92 6.80
N TYR A 60 -7.97 21.37 6.54
CA TYR A 60 -6.70 22.09 6.52
C TYR A 60 -6.41 22.66 5.14
N ASP A 61 -5.68 23.78 5.10
CA ASP A 61 -5.10 24.29 3.86
C ASP A 61 -3.74 23.58 3.60
N PRO A 62 -3.66 22.65 2.62
CA PRO A 62 -2.44 21.87 2.40
C PRO A 62 -1.27 22.72 1.90
N TYR A 63 -1.48 23.97 1.52
CA TYR A 63 -0.44 24.91 1.09
C TYR A 63 0.13 25.72 2.24
N ARG A 64 -0.64 25.93 3.30
CA ARG A 64 -0.26 26.77 4.45
C ARG A 64 0.04 25.95 5.69
N GLU A 65 -0.58 24.79 5.82
CA GLU A 65 -0.48 23.95 7.02
C GLU A 65 0.32 22.68 6.72
N THR A 66 1.05 22.22 7.71
CA THR A 66 1.85 21.01 7.58
C THR A 66 0.96 19.80 7.75
N ILE A 67 0.93 18.94 6.72
CA ILE A 67 0.32 17.62 6.77
C ILE A 67 1.46 16.60 6.81
N SER A 68 1.54 15.82 7.87
CA SER A 68 2.54 14.77 8.03
C SER A 68 2.21 13.59 7.12
N LEU A 69 3.23 13.11 6.42
CA LEU A 69 3.21 11.86 5.66
C LEU A 69 4.30 10.90 6.17
N ASP A 70 4.97 11.27 7.27
CA ASP A 70 6.15 10.58 7.76
C ASP A 70 5.79 9.20 8.31
N ILE A 71 6.60 8.19 7.97
CA ILE A 71 6.49 6.86 8.53
C ILE A 71 7.87 6.30 8.85
N SER A 72 7.98 5.66 10.01
CA SER A 72 9.18 4.96 10.47
C SER A 72 9.00 3.45 10.33
N ILE A 73 9.98 2.79 9.72
CA ILE A 73 10.02 1.35 9.48
C ILE A 73 11.11 0.76 10.35
N GLY A 74 10.79 -0.26 11.16
CA GLY A 74 11.75 -0.94 12.01
C GLY A 74 11.30 -1.01 13.46
N ARG A 75 10.49 -2.03 13.82
CA ARG A 75 9.99 -2.24 15.19
C ARG A 75 10.93 -3.06 16.07
N LYS A 76 11.67 -3.98 15.48
CA LYS A 76 12.59 -4.90 16.17
C LYS A 76 14.06 -4.59 15.91
N THR A 77 14.35 -3.37 15.47
CA THR A 77 15.69 -2.93 15.12
C THR A 77 16.02 -1.57 15.75
N SER A 78 17.29 -1.36 16.08
CA SER A 78 17.78 -0.06 16.53
C SER A 78 17.94 0.94 15.37
N ARG A 79 18.09 0.44 14.13
CA ARG A 79 18.27 1.25 12.93
C ARG A 79 16.95 1.37 12.16
N LYS A 80 16.13 2.34 12.55
CA LYS A 80 14.87 2.66 11.85
C LYS A 80 15.12 3.38 10.53
N VAL A 81 14.24 3.16 9.56
CA VAL A 81 14.21 3.85 8.27
C VAL A 81 12.99 4.75 8.24
N THR A 82 13.19 6.06 8.04
CA THR A 82 12.09 7.03 7.94
C THR A 82 11.87 7.43 6.49
N LEU A 83 10.62 7.34 6.05
CA LEU A 83 10.13 7.87 4.78
C LEU A 83 9.25 9.09 5.10
N ASN A 84 9.34 10.15 4.30
CA ASN A 84 8.42 11.29 4.39
C ASN A 84 7.45 11.39 3.20
N ILE A 85 7.43 10.34 2.40
CA ILE A 85 6.37 9.99 1.46
C ILE A 85 6.08 8.50 1.71
N PRO A 86 4.84 8.09 2.06
CA PRO A 86 4.52 6.70 2.43
C PRO A 86 4.48 5.79 1.18
N LEU A 87 5.51 5.86 0.37
CA LEU A 87 5.66 5.13 -0.87
C LEU A 87 7.00 4.39 -0.92
N ILE A 88 6.95 3.17 -1.43
CA ILE A 88 8.12 2.39 -1.82
C ILE A 88 7.95 2.02 -3.28
N ILE A 89 8.97 2.25 -4.09
CA ILE A 89 8.98 1.75 -5.46
C ILE A 89 9.11 0.22 -5.37
N TYR A 90 8.05 -0.48 -5.76
CA TYR A 90 7.92 -1.93 -5.64
C TYR A 90 7.58 -2.56 -7.00
N GLY A 91 8.14 -3.76 -7.23
CA GLY A 91 7.88 -4.56 -8.42
C GLY A 91 9.07 -4.66 -9.36
N ASN A 92 8.86 -5.33 -10.47
CA ASN A 92 9.92 -5.65 -11.43
C ASN A 92 10.22 -4.43 -12.32
N ILE A 93 10.97 -3.46 -11.77
CA ILE A 93 11.46 -2.29 -12.53
C ILE A 93 12.56 -2.74 -13.51
N ALA A 94 13.06 -3.97 -13.35
CA ALA A 94 14.23 -4.52 -14.01
C ALA A 94 14.05 -4.90 -15.50
N ILE A 95 13.01 -4.39 -16.15
CA ILE A 95 12.84 -4.69 -17.57
C ILE A 95 13.95 -4.08 -18.42
N HIS A 96 14.51 -2.93 -18.01
CA HIS A 96 15.65 -2.31 -18.67
C HIS A 96 16.60 -1.63 -17.66
N TYR A 97 17.89 -1.83 -17.78
CA TYR A 97 18.92 -1.22 -16.92
C TYR A 97 18.84 0.32 -16.92
N SER A 98 18.60 0.93 -18.06
CA SER A 98 18.41 2.40 -18.19
C SER A 98 17.23 2.93 -17.36
N SER A 99 16.20 2.12 -17.14
CA SER A 99 15.05 2.50 -16.31
C SER A 99 15.37 2.52 -14.85
N LEU A 100 16.19 1.58 -14.37
CA LEU A 100 16.63 1.54 -12.99
C LEU A 100 17.56 2.72 -12.67
N GLU A 101 18.45 3.08 -13.57
CA GLU A 101 19.33 4.24 -13.45
C GLU A 101 18.54 5.55 -13.41
N SER A 102 17.54 5.70 -14.26
CA SER A 102 16.64 6.87 -14.26
C SER A 102 15.87 6.99 -12.92
N VAL A 103 15.37 5.88 -12.39
CA VAL A 103 14.71 5.85 -11.08
C VAL A 103 15.70 6.22 -9.98
N HIS A 104 16.91 5.68 -10.00
CA HIS A 104 17.96 6.00 -9.04
C HIS A 104 18.28 7.51 -9.02
N LEU A 105 18.46 8.12 -10.19
CA LEU A 105 18.70 9.56 -10.31
C LEU A 105 17.52 10.38 -9.76
N ALA A 106 16.28 10.00 -10.11
CA ALA A 106 15.09 10.69 -9.63
C ALA A 106 14.94 10.60 -8.10
N LEU A 107 15.19 9.41 -7.52
CA LEU A 107 15.10 9.20 -6.07
C LEU A 107 16.19 9.99 -5.31
N ASN A 108 17.39 10.07 -5.85
CA ASN A 108 18.45 10.91 -5.26
C ASN A 108 18.05 12.39 -5.29
N GLN A 109 17.55 12.88 -6.41
CA GLN A 109 17.08 14.26 -6.56
C GLN A 109 15.91 14.57 -5.63
N LEU A 110 14.96 13.65 -5.46
CA LEU A 110 13.88 13.77 -4.48
C LEU A 110 14.42 13.89 -3.06
N ALA A 111 15.33 12.99 -2.67
CA ALA A 111 15.92 12.98 -1.33
C ALA A 111 16.76 14.23 -1.05
N GLU A 112 17.49 14.77 -2.04
CA GLU A 112 18.20 16.05 -1.95
C GLU A 112 17.28 17.22 -1.64
N ASN A 113 16.05 17.16 -2.13
CA ASN A 113 14.99 18.14 -1.88
C ASN A 113 14.10 17.78 -0.68
N GLY A 114 14.56 16.91 0.21
CA GLY A 114 13.83 16.52 1.41
C GLY A 114 12.60 15.64 1.15
N ASN A 115 12.55 14.92 0.02
CA ASN A 115 11.46 14.02 -0.34
C ASN A 115 11.98 12.58 -0.38
N VAL A 116 11.86 11.85 0.75
CA VAL A 116 12.42 10.51 0.92
C VAL A 116 11.33 9.46 0.76
N LEU A 117 11.49 8.58 -0.21
CA LEU A 117 10.73 7.35 -0.38
C LEU A 117 11.68 6.17 -0.59
N GLY A 118 11.21 4.94 -0.41
CA GLY A 118 12.03 3.74 -0.50
C GLY A 118 12.09 3.12 -1.89
N LEU A 119 13.10 2.29 -2.13
CA LEU A 119 13.20 1.40 -3.28
C LEU A 119 13.38 -0.05 -2.83
N ILE A 120 12.58 -0.97 -3.35
CA ILE A 120 12.83 -2.42 -3.25
C ILE A 120 13.46 -2.89 -4.56
N SER A 121 14.63 -3.51 -4.49
CA SER A 121 15.33 -4.01 -5.66
C SER A 121 15.96 -5.38 -5.43
N GLU A 122 15.87 -6.24 -6.45
CA GLU A 122 16.61 -7.51 -6.53
C GLU A 122 18.00 -7.30 -7.15
N ILE A 123 18.15 -6.27 -7.96
CA ILE A 123 19.38 -5.98 -8.72
C ILE A 123 20.30 -5.11 -7.87
N GLU A 124 21.60 -5.38 -7.99
CA GLU A 124 22.61 -4.48 -7.44
C GLU A 124 22.60 -3.15 -8.19
N ILE A 125 22.42 -2.08 -7.43
CA ILE A 125 22.64 -0.74 -7.95
C ILE A 125 24.11 -0.43 -7.70
N ASN A 126 24.93 -0.51 -8.76
CA ASN A 126 26.34 -0.13 -8.69
C ASN A 126 26.44 1.38 -8.38
N THR A 127 26.38 1.70 -7.10
CA THR A 127 26.72 3.05 -6.64
C THR A 127 28.25 3.15 -6.62
N THR A 128 28.83 3.85 -7.58
CA THR A 128 30.24 4.25 -7.51
C THR A 128 30.47 5.07 -6.26
N ARG A 129 31.70 5.07 -5.70
CA ARG A 129 32.07 5.82 -4.48
C ARG A 129 31.65 7.29 -4.48
N ASP A 130 31.49 7.89 -5.66
CA ASP A 130 31.15 9.29 -5.87
C ASP A 130 29.63 9.56 -5.91
N ASN A 131 28.79 8.55 -6.16
CA ASN A 131 27.33 8.66 -6.20
C ASN A 131 26.70 8.00 -4.98
N LYS A 132 26.83 8.63 -3.81
CA LYS A 132 26.26 8.17 -2.57
C LYS A 132 24.73 8.20 -2.67
N ARG A 133 24.08 7.04 -2.58
CA ARG A 133 22.62 6.93 -2.49
C ARG A 133 22.10 7.74 -1.31
N LYS A 134 21.06 8.56 -1.54
CA LYS A 134 20.43 9.44 -0.54
C LYS A 134 19.05 8.98 -0.10
N TYR A 135 18.53 7.91 -0.71
CA TYR A 135 17.25 7.28 -0.40
C TYR A 135 17.46 5.87 0.17
N PRO A 136 16.54 5.35 1.00
CA PRO A 136 16.65 4.02 1.55
C PRO A 136 16.39 2.92 0.50
N LEU A 137 17.28 1.93 0.47
CA LEU A 137 17.19 0.73 -0.33
C LEU A 137 16.81 -0.46 0.54
N PHE A 138 15.75 -1.15 0.14
CA PHE A 138 15.37 -2.46 0.67
C PHE A 138 15.79 -3.52 -0.34
N LYS A 139 16.77 -4.33 0.02
CA LYS A 139 17.28 -5.39 -0.86
C LYS A 139 16.38 -6.61 -0.74
N LYS A 140 15.83 -7.07 -1.87
CA LYS A 140 15.10 -8.33 -1.92
C LYS A 140 16.09 -9.49 -1.92
N VAL A 141 15.90 -10.39 -0.95
CA VAL A 141 16.78 -11.52 -0.71
C VAL A 141 16.09 -12.80 -1.18
N PRO A 142 16.70 -13.60 -2.08
CA PRO A 142 16.16 -14.90 -2.44
C PRO A 142 16.23 -15.84 -1.22
N CYS A 143 15.21 -16.67 -1.06
CA CYS A 143 15.25 -17.78 -0.10
C CYS A 143 16.27 -18.80 -0.57
N SER A 144 17.51 -18.69 -0.11
CA SER A 144 18.54 -19.71 -0.30
C SER A 144 18.49 -20.72 0.84
N PRO A 145 18.58 -22.03 0.57
CA PRO A 145 18.58 -23.05 1.61
C PRO A 145 19.70 -22.91 2.66
N ASN A 146 20.77 -22.22 2.31
CA ASN A 146 21.90 -22.01 3.21
C ASN A 146 21.76 -20.83 4.17
N GLY A 147 20.69 -20.02 4.04
CA GLY A 147 20.25 -19.04 5.05
C GLY A 147 21.27 -17.99 5.51
N SER A 148 22.41 -17.85 4.86
CA SER A 148 23.40 -16.83 5.15
C SER A 148 23.22 -15.63 4.23
N LEU A 149 23.41 -14.44 4.76
CA LEU A 149 23.56 -13.24 3.94
C LEU A 149 24.85 -13.40 3.13
N GLU A 150 24.71 -13.68 1.83
CA GLU A 150 25.85 -13.74 0.93
C GLU A 150 26.64 -12.41 0.98
N GLU A 151 27.98 -12.49 0.78
CA GLU A 151 28.83 -11.30 0.84
C GLU A 151 28.37 -10.16 -0.09
N ASP A 152 27.67 -10.48 -1.17
CA ASP A 152 27.15 -9.51 -2.12
C ASP A 152 26.07 -8.60 -1.53
N TYR A 153 25.30 -9.06 -0.52
CA TYR A 153 24.33 -8.19 0.19
C TYR A 153 25.03 -7.17 1.07
N LYS A 154 26.18 -7.51 1.63
CA LYS A 154 26.99 -6.59 2.43
C LYS A 154 27.58 -5.47 1.59
N LYS A 155 27.84 -5.71 0.30
CA LYS A 155 28.43 -4.71 -0.63
C LYS A 155 27.46 -3.56 -0.98
N SER A 156 26.15 -3.83 -1.05
CA SER A 156 25.15 -2.80 -1.39
C SER A 156 24.73 -1.95 -0.21
N TYR A 157 25.14 -2.28 1.01
CA TYR A 157 24.78 -1.57 2.26
C TYR A 157 23.29 -1.16 2.30
N PRO A 158 22.34 -2.10 2.20
CA PRO A 158 20.93 -1.76 2.21
C PRO A 158 20.50 -1.25 3.59
N GLU A 159 19.55 -0.34 3.63
CA GLU A 159 18.94 0.13 4.85
C GLU A 159 17.93 -0.89 5.39
N GLY A 160 17.32 -1.70 4.53
CA GLY A 160 16.39 -2.76 4.90
C GLY A 160 16.51 -3.99 3.99
N LEU A 161 15.89 -5.10 4.42
CA LEU A 161 15.78 -6.33 3.65
C LEU A 161 14.32 -6.63 3.34
N VAL A 162 14.08 -7.33 2.23
CA VAL A 162 12.80 -7.94 1.89
C VAL A 162 13.00 -9.42 1.66
N LEU A 163 12.34 -10.24 2.46
CA LEU A 163 12.33 -11.69 2.36
C LEU A 163 11.01 -12.14 1.71
N GLU A 164 11.06 -12.95 0.66
CA GLU A 164 9.89 -13.59 0.09
C GLU A 164 9.57 -14.86 0.89
N TYR A 165 8.38 -14.91 1.49
CA TYR A 165 7.96 -16.10 2.24
C TYR A 165 7.39 -17.15 1.28
N LYS A 166 7.94 -18.35 1.31
CA LYS A 166 7.50 -19.49 0.50
C LYS A 166 7.02 -20.67 1.33
N ASP A 167 7.74 -20.96 2.41
CA ASP A 167 7.52 -22.11 3.26
C ASP A 167 8.15 -21.89 4.65
N GLU A 168 8.11 -22.91 5.49
CA GLU A 168 8.68 -22.87 6.85
C GLU A 168 10.19 -22.60 6.88
N THR A 169 10.91 -22.91 5.80
CA THR A 169 12.37 -22.62 5.73
C THR A 169 12.60 -21.11 5.71
N SER A 170 11.64 -20.34 5.19
CA SER A 170 11.68 -18.88 5.19
C SER A 170 11.70 -18.29 6.62
N LEU A 171 11.10 -18.96 7.60
CA LEU A 171 11.16 -18.53 9.02
C LEU A 171 12.57 -18.70 9.59
N MET A 172 13.24 -19.82 9.30
CA MET A 172 14.63 -20.04 9.74
C MET A 172 15.56 -18.98 9.14
N ILE A 173 15.34 -18.62 7.88
CA ILE A 173 16.10 -17.58 7.18
C ILE A 173 15.83 -16.21 7.84
N LEU A 174 14.58 -15.88 8.16
CA LEU A 174 14.22 -14.67 8.87
C LEU A 174 14.92 -14.55 10.22
N GLN A 175 14.90 -15.63 11.03
CA GLN A 175 15.58 -15.69 12.33
C GLN A 175 17.09 -15.48 12.20
N ASN A 176 17.72 -16.08 11.17
CA ASN A 176 19.15 -15.92 10.92
C ASN A 176 19.49 -14.49 10.49
N PHE A 177 18.71 -13.91 9.57
CA PHE A 177 18.90 -12.53 9.15
C PHE A 177 18.72 -11.55 10.30
N ARG A 178 17.75 -11.79 11.20
CA ARG A 178 17.55 -10.95 12.37
C ARG A 178 18.76 -10.94 13.34
N LYS A 179 19.55 -12.00 13.37
CA LYS A 179 20.78 -12.06 14.19
C LYS A 179 21.94 -11.26 13.57
N GLU A 180 21.98 -11.19 12.24
CA GLU A 180 23.11 -10.62 11.49
C GLU A 180 22.86 -9.20 10.96
N PHE A 181 21.59 -8.81 10.84
CA PHE A 181 21.19 -7.55 10.21
C PHE A 181 20.40 -6.67 11.17
N ASP A 182 20.91 -5.48 11.44
CA ASP A 182 20.34 -4.48 12.36
C ASP A 182 19.45 -3.44 11.64
N GLY A 183 18.97 -3.72 10.47
CA GLY A 183 17.99 -2.87 9.75
C GLY A 183 16.61 -3.52 9.71
N PRO A 184 15.58 -2.81 9.22
CA PRO A 184 14.25 -3.37 9.08
C PRO A 184 14.21 -4.53 8.09
N ILE A 185 13.47 -5.59 8.46
CA ILE A 185 13.19 -6.75 7.61
C ILE A 185 11.70 -6.79 7.33
N LEU A 186 11.33 -6.67 6.06
CA LEU A 186 9.98 -6.81 5.56
C LEU A 186 9.80 -8.20 4.95
N VAL A 187 8.63 -8.80 5.11
CA VAL A 187 8.35 -10.13 4.55
C VAL A 187 7.21 -10.06 3.55
N ASP A 188 7.48 -10.44 2.30
CA ASP A 188 6.47 -10.55 1.24
C ASP A 188 5.74 -11.89 1.39
N VAL A 189 4.47 -11.83 1.78
CA VAL A 189 3.60 -13.00 2.00
C VAL A 189 2.58 -13.19 0.89
N SER A 190 2.72 -12.51 -0.23
CA SER A 190 1.71 -12.46 -1.29
C SER A 190 1.27 -13.82 -1.81
N GLU A 191 2.17 -14.82 -1.84
CA GLU A 191 1.86 -16.17 -2.35
C GLU A 191 1.12 -17.03 -1.33
N VAL A 192 1.33 -16.81 -0.03
CA VAL A 192 0.80 -17.63 1.07
C VAL A 192 -0.30 -16.94 1.88
N PHE A 193 -0.59 -15.68 1.57
CA PHE A 193 -1.60 -14.89 2.29
C PHE A 193 -2.97 -15.61 2.32
N PRO A 194 -3.71 -15.60 3.45
CA PRO A 194 -3.50 -14.82 4.69
C PRO A 194 -2.74 -15.58 5.80
N LEU A 195 -2.17 -16.72 5.50
CA LEU A 195 -1.51 -17.58 6.47
C LEU A 195 -0.20 -16.96 6.99
N TYR A 196 0.24 -17.41 8.15
CA TYR A 196 1.57 -17.17 8.73
C TYR A 196 1.89 -15.73 9.16
N ILE A 197 1.04 -14.71 8.96
CA ILE A 197 1.33 -13.32 9.36
C ILE A 197 1.73 -13.25 10.84
N LYS A 198 0.96 -13.90 11.73
CA LYS A 198 1.25 -13.92 13.17
C LYS A 198 2.64 -14.52 13.46
N THR A 199 2.92 -15.70 12.90
CA THR A 199 4.21 -16.39 13.09
C THR A 199 5.38 -15.56 12.58
N ILE A 200 5.24 -14.96 11.39
CA ILE A 200 6.26 -14.09 10.79
C ILE A 200 6.56 -12.87 11.69
N LEU A 201 5.52 -12.27 12.29
CA LEU A 201 5.70 -11.17 13.21
C LEU A 201 6.31 -11.61 14.55
N GLU A 202 5.99 -12.81 15.03
CA GLU A 202 6.62 -13.42 16.22
C GLU A 202 8.14 -13.63 16.00
N GLU A 203 8.53 -14.04 14.79
CA GLU A 203 9.92 -14.24 14.41
C GLU A 203 10.70 -12.94 14.12
N GLY A 204 10.08 -11.78 14.32
CA GLY A 204 10.76 -10.49 14.33
C GLY A 204 10.74 -9.73 13.00
N ALA A 205 9.84 -10.02 12.09
CA ALA A 205 9.62 -9.15 10.93
C ALA A 205 9.14 -7.77 11.38
N ASP A 206 9.62 -6.72 10.73
CA ASP A 206 9.23 -5.34 11.01
C ASP A 206 7.97 -4.93 10.22
N GLY A 207 7.60 -5.70 9.23
CA GLY A 207 6.39 -5.47 8.44
C GLY A 207 6.13 -6.54 7.41
N ILE A 208 4.95 -6.45 6.83
CA ILE A 208 4.40 -7.41 5.86
C ILE A 208 4.22 -6.68 4.53
N ILE A 209 4.63 -7.31 3.43
CA ILE A 209 4.35 -6.85 2.07
C ILE A 209 3.31 -7.76 1.45
N ILE A 210 2.33 -7.17 0.77
CA ILE A 210 1.30 -7.89 0.02
C ILE A 210 1.12 -7.24 -1.34
N ASP A 211 1.40 -7.99 -2.39
CA ASP A 211 1.05 -7.64 -3.76
C ASP A 211 -0.34 -8.18 -4.09
N THR A 212 -1.33 -7.30 -4.12
CA THR A 212 -2.73 -7.65 -4.36
C THR A 212 -2.95 -8.35 -5.71
N ASN A 213 -2.12 -8.08 -6.71
CA ASN A 213 -2.18 -8.76 -8.00
C ASN A 213 -1.73 -10.24 -7.93
N LYS A 214 -0.85 -10.59 -7.00
CA LYS A 214 -0.45 -11.98 -6.74
C LYS A 214 -1.52 -12.68 -5.91
N VAL A 215 -1.97 -12.06 -4.83
CA VAL A 215 -2.96 -12.62 -3.89
C VAL A 215 -4.28 -12.95 -4.59
N THR A 216 -4.78 -12.11 -5.46
CA THR A 216 -6.05 -12.35 -6.18
C THR A 216 -6.00 -13.53 -7.15
N LYS A 217 -4.81 -14.07 -7.44
CA LYS A 217 -4.64 -15.35 -8.18
C LYS A 217 -4.73 -16.57 -7.27
N ASN A 218 -4.62 -16.40 -5.95
CA ASN A 218 -4.79 -17.47 -4.97
C ASN A 218 -6.26 -17.90 -4.90
N LYS A 219 -6.52 -19.21 -4.74
CA LYS A 219 -7.89 -19.77 -4.66
C LYS A 219 -8.76 -19.10 -3.57
N ILE A 220 -8.18 -18.71 -2.45
CA ILE A 220 -8.90 -18.08 -1.31
C ILE A 220 -9.38 -16.67 -1.69
N TYR A 221 -8.60 -15.92 -2.47
CA TYR A 221 -8.90 -14.55 -2.85
C TYR A 221 -9.29 -14.41 -4.33
N GLN A 222 -9.49 -15.51 -5.03
CA GLN A 222 -9.93 -15.47 -6.42
C GLN A 222 -11.27 -14.74 -6.54
N GLY A 223 -11.30 -13.66 -7.30
CA GLY A 223 -12.49 -12.82 -7.46
C GLY A 223 -12.73 -11.80 -6.34
N LYS A 224 -11.96 -11.84 -5.23
CA LYS A 224 -11.97 -10.77 -4.22
C LYS A 224 -11.18 -9.55 -4.72
N HIS A 225 -11.53 -8.39 -4.18
CA HIS A 225 -10.85 -7.13 -4.50
C HIS A 225 -9.70 -6.83 -3.53
N ALA A 226 -8.78 -5.92 -3.94
CA ALA A 226 -7.70 -5.44 -3.09
C ALA A 226 -8.19 -4.90 -1.72
N ILE A 227 -9.40 -4.34 -1.66
CA ILE A 227 -10.05 -3.87 -0.42
C ILE A 227 -10.12 -4.99 0.64
N ALA A 228 -10.58 -6.19 0.25
CA ALA A 228 -10.63 -7.34 1.15
C ALA A 228 -9.25 -7.75 1.65
N VAL A 229 -8.28 -7.80 0.73
CA VAL A 229 -6.90 -8.19 1.04
C VAL A 229 -6.28 -7.24 2.07
N ILE A 230 -6.47 -5.92 1.91
CA ILE A 230 -5.91 -4.91 2.83
C ILE A 230 -6.59 -5.01 4.20
N SER A 231 -7.91 -5.12 4.24
CA SER A 231 -8.70 -5.21 5.46
C SER A 231 -8.34 -6.48 6.26
N ASP A 232 -8.27 -7.64 5.60
CA ASP A 232 -7.90 -8.91 6.23
C ASP A 232 -6.46 -8.89 6.74
N ALA A 233 -5.53 -8.30 5.98
CA ALA A 233 -4.13 -8.17 6.39
C ALA A 233 -3.99 -7.29 7.63
N ARG A 234 -4.66 -6.14 7.65
CA ARG A 234 -4.66 -5.25 8.82
C ARG A 234 -5.26 -5.94 10.03
N LYS A 235 -6.37 -6.65 9.85
CA LYS A 235 -7.00 -7.45 10.92
C LYS A 235 -6.03 -8.48 11.48
N ALA A 236 -5.32 -9.23 10.65
CA ALA A 236 -4.35 -10.23 11.09
C ALA A 236 -3.19 -9.60 11.89
N ILE A 237 -2.70 -8.41 11.48
CA ILE A 237 -1.68 -7.66 12.22
C ILE A 237 -2.26 -7.18 13.56
N ASN A 238 -3.47 -6.62 13.59
CA ASN A 238 -4.11 -6.15 14.81
C ASN A 238 -4.39 -7.31 15.78
N ASP A 239 -4.80 -8.48 15.28
CA ASP A 239 -5.00 -9.69 16.10
C ASP A 239 -3.68 -10.19 16.72
N TYR A 240 -2.54 -9.98 16.05
CA TYR A 240 -1.22 -10.24 16.63
C TYR A 240 -0.94 -9.34 17.85
N TYR A 241 -1.32 -8.05 17.80
CA TYR A 241 -1.09 -7.09 18.88
C TYR A 241 -2.12 -7.19 20.02
N LYS A 242 -3.24 -7.84 19.81
CA LYS A 242 -4.31 -7.95 20.80
C LYS A 242 -3.83 -8.58 22.10
N GLY A 243 -3.90 -7.80 23.18
CA GLY A 243 -3.43 -8.21 24.53
C GLY A 243 -1.92 -8.12 24.74
N ARG A 244 -1.17 -7.47 23.84
CA ARG A 244 0.25 -7.15 24.02
C ARG A 244 0.38 -5.67 24.39
N GLU A 245 1.19 -5.37 25.40
CA GLU A 245 1.59 -4.01 25.75
C GLU A 245 2.79 -3.63 24.87
N GLU A 246 2.54 -3.20 23.63
CA GLU A 246 3.58 -2.65 22.77
C GLU A 246 3.28 -1.15 22.53
N ASN A 247 4.32 -0.31 22.45
CA ASN A 247 4.18 1.10 22.11
C ASN A 247 3.73 1.25 20.65
N ASP A 248 2.96 2.29 20.34
CA ASP A 248 2.49 2.55 18.96
C ASP A 248 3.63 2.67 17.95
N ASP A 249 4.81 3.12 18.39
CA ASP A 249 6.02 3.24 17.56
C ASP A 249 6.64 1.88 17.16
N ASP A 250 6.21 0.78 17.79
CA ASP A 250 6.73 -0.56 17.57
C ASP A 250 5.77 -1.44 16.75
N ASN A 251 4.77 -0.85 16.13
CA ASN A 251 3.81 -1.57 15.29
C ASN A 251 4.43 -2.02 13.96
N ALA A 252 4.08 -3.24 13.55
CA ALA A 252 4.45 -3.76 12.25
C ALA A 252 3.75 -2.98 11.14
N ILE A 253 4.51 -2.59 10.12
CA ILE A 253 3.95 -1.90 8.97
C ILE A 253 3.30 -2.87 7.99
N LEU A 254 2.25 -2.40 7.32
CA LEU A 254 1.62 -3.06 6.18
C LEU A 254 1.96 -2.31 4.90
N VAL A 255 2.70 -2.97 4.01
CA VAL A 255 3.02 -2.47 2.67
C VAL A 255 2.10 -3.14 1.67
N ILE A 256 1.33 -2.35 0.93
CA ILE A 256 0.40 -2.86 -0.10
C ILE A 256 0.91 -2.45 -1.48
N ALA A 257 1.09 -3.44 -2.36
CA ALA A 257 1.41 -3.25 -3.76
C ALA A 257 0.30 -3.79 -4.68
N GLY A 258 0.40 -3.50 -5.97
CA GLY A 258 -0.51 -4.00 -7.00
C GLY A 258 -1.46 -2.95 -7.54
N ASP A 259 -2.77 -3.09 -7.34
CA ASP A 259 -3.80 -2.19 -7.92
C ASP A 259 -3.99 -0.89 -7.13
N VAL A 260 -2.93 -0.32 -6.56
CA VAL A 260 -2.94 0.96 -5.84
C VAL A 260 -2.02 1.94 -6.57
N ASN A 261 -2.54 2.59 -7.60
CA ASN A 261 -1.76 3.32 -8.61
C ASN A 261 -2.15 4.79 -8.79
N SER A 262 -2.91 5.36 -7.87
CA SER A 262 -3.27 6.78 -7.85
C SER A 262 -3.34 7.28 -6.43
N ALA A 263 -3.21 8.60 -6.23
CA ALA A 263 -3.27 9.21 -4.91
C ALA A 263 -4.57 8.88 -4.16
N GLY A 264 -5.71 8.89 -4.85
CA GLY A 264 -7.00 8.50 -4.26
C GLY A 264 -7.02 7.06 -3.77
N LYS A 265 -6.47 6.09 -4.54
CA LYS A 265 -6.35 4.70 -4.11
C LYS A 265 -5.35 4.53 -2.96
N ILE A 266 -4.24 5.29 -2.98
CA ILE A 266 -3.25 5.29 -1.89
C ILE A 266 -3.91 5.70 -0.58
N VAL A 267 -4.67 6.79 -0.58
CA VAL A 267 -5.38 7.27 0.62
C VAL A 267 -6.46 6.28 1.07
N LYS A 268 -7.23 5.70 0.15
CA LYS A 268 -8.22 4.66 0.47
C LYS A 268 -7.54 3.40 1.06
N ALA A 269 -6.39 3.00 0.52
CA ALA A 269 -5.61 1.89 1.07
C ALA A 269 -5.07 2.20 2.47
N ALA A 270 -4.60 3.43 2.70
CA ALA A 270 -4.18 3.88 4.03
C ALA A 270 -5.35 3.87 5.02
N ALA A 271 -6.51 4.37 4.64
CA ALA A 271 -7.72 4.31 5.45
C ALA A 271 -8.10 2.87 5.83
N LEU A 272 -7.86 1.89 4.95
CA LEU A 272 -8.08 0.47 5.22
C LEU A 272 -6.95 -0.17 6.05
N GLY A 273 -5.89 0.57 6.36
CA GLY A 273 -4.81 0.16 7.24
C GLY A 273 -3.46 -0.10 6.59
N ALA A 274 -3.26 0.20 5.31
CA ALA A 274 -1.92 0.21 4.72
C ALA A 274 -1.09 1.37 5.29
N ASN A 275 0.13 1.09 5.71
CA ASN A 275 1.05 2.15 6.18
C ASN A 275 1.86 2.73 5.03
N VAL A 276 2.26 1.88 4.08
CA VAL A 276 3.07 2.23 2.92
C VAL A 276 2.49 1.57 1.68
N VAL A 277 2.58 2.25 0.55
CA VAL A 277 2.13 1.72 -0.74
C VAL A 277 3.30 1.42 -1.66
N GLY A 278 3.30 0.23 -2.22
CA GLY A 278 4.21 -0.18 -3.28
C GLY A 278 3.76 0.40 -4.62
N TYR A 279 4.56 1.29 -5.19
CA TYR A 279 4.20 2.12 -6.35
C TYR A 279 5.09 1.80 -7.55
N SER A 280 4.65 0.94 -8.46
CA SER A 280 5.47 0.50 -9.58
C SER A 280 4.88 0.78 -10.96
N THR A 281 3.63 0.39 -11.19
CA THR A 281 3.00 0.48 -12.52
C THR A 281 2.93 1.91 -13.03
N SER A 282 2.56 2.86 -12.17
CA SER A 282 2.46 4.27 -12.54
C SER A 282 3.84 4.87 -12.84
N MET A 283 4.88 4.43 -12.14
CA MET A 283 6.26 4.83 -12.42
C MET A 283 6.72 4.35 -13.78
N LEU A 284 6.40 3.10 -14.16
CA LEU A 284 6.72 2.56 -15.48
C LEU A 284 5.99 3.34 -16.59
N ILE A 285 4.76 3.80 -16.31
CA ILE A 285 3.99 4.62 -17.24
C ILE A 285 4.56 6.05 -17.31
N ALA A 286 5.03 6.61 -16.19
CA ALA A 286 5.70 7.92 -16.15
C ALA A 286 7.00 7.94 -16.97
N HIS A 287 7.65 6.78 -17.10
CA HIS A 287 8.72 6.57 -18.08
C HIS A 287 8.12 6.53 -19.50
N SER A 288 7.53 7.63 -19.94
CA SER A 288 6.78 7.71 -21.21
C SER A 288 7.55 7.17 -22.43
N ASN A 289 8.87 7.12 -22.34
CA ASN A 289 9.75 6.66 -23.38
C ASN A 289 10.02 5.15 -23.36
N MET A 290 9.65 4.44 -22.29
CA MET A 290 9.71 2.97 -22.25
C MET A 290 8.72 2.33 -23.24
N TYR A 291 7.70 3.08 -23.63
CA TYR A 291 6.68 2.65 -24.57
C TYR A 291 6.86 3.30 -25.97
N SER A 292 7.89 4.10 -26.16
CA SER A 292 8.24 4.66 -27.46
C SER A 292 9.32 3.81 -28.15
N GLU A 293 9.27 3.71 -29.46
CA GLU A 293 10.28 3.00 -30.25
C GLU A 293 11.68 3.64 -30.22
N LYS A 294 11.78 4.84 -29.64
CA LYS A 294 13.07 5.54 -29.44
C LYS A 294 13.36 5.71 -27.97
N PRO A 295 14.46 5.15 -27.45
CA PRO A 295 14.87 5.38 -26.07
C PRO A 295 15.17 6.87 -25.87
N SER A 296 14.52 7.46 -24.87
CA SER A 296 14.83 8.81 -24.44
C SER A 296 16.08 8.82 -23.57
N ASP A 297 16.65 9.97 -23.45
CA ASP A 297 17.74 10.25 -22.52
C ASP A 297 17.34 9.92 -21.08
N ILE A 298 18.25 9.25 -20.35
CA ILE A 298 18.09 8.83 -18.96
C ILE A 298 17.70 10.01 -18.06
N SER A 299 18.31 11.18 -18.30
CA SER A 299 18.03 12.40 -17.52
C SER A 299 16.60 12.88 -17.70
N SER A 300 16.06 12.81 -18.93
CA SER A 300 14.67 13.19 -19.22
C SER A 300 13.67 12.26 -18.56
N ILE A 301 13.97 10.96 -18.51
CA ILE A 301 13.15 9.97 -17.81
C ILE A 301 13.20 10.24 -16.30
N ALA A 302 14.39 10.49 -15.74
CA ALA A 302 14.58 10.80 -14.32
C ALA A 302 13.79 12.05 -13.90
N GLU A 303 13.82 13.11 -14.72
CA GLU A 303 13.05 14.32 -14.48
C GLU A 303 11.53 14.07 -14.49
N ASN A 304 11.03 13.26 -15.41
CA ASN A 304 9.61 12.88 -15.47
C ASN A 304 9.19 12.10 -14.22
N VAL A 305 10.03 11.17 -13.75
CA VAL A 305 9.81 10.41 -12.51
C VAL A 305 9.80 11.34 -11.29
N TYR A 306 10.78 12.23 -11.22
CA TYR A 306 10.89 13.23 -10.15
C TYR A 306 9.63 14.09 -10.05
N ARG A 307 9.19 14.69 -11.16
CA ARG A 307 7.97 15.52 -11.20
C ARG A 307 6.72 14.73 -10.86
N HIS A 308 6.60 13.50 -11.38
CA HIS A 308 5.48 12.65 -11.06
C HIS A 308 5.38 12.37 -9.54
N MET A 309 6.49 12.06 -8.89
CA MET A 309 6.49 11.81 -7.44
C MET A 309 6.16 13.05 -6.62
N LEU A 310 6.63 14.24 -7.03
CA LEU A 310 6.25 15.49 -6.38
C LEU A 310 4.75 15.77 -6.51
N GLY A 311 4.19 15.62 -7.69
CA GLY A 311 2.75 15.78 -7.91
C GLY A 311 1.93 14.78 -7.09
N THR A 312 2.33 13.50 -7.09
CA THR A 312 1.69 12.45 -6.28
C THR A 312 1.76 12.75 -4.79
N LYS A 313 2.90 13.24 -4.27
CA LYS A 313 3.01 13.69 -2.87
C LYS A 313 2.00 14.79 -2.56
N GLY A 314 1.87 15.78 -3.45
CA GLY A 314 0.91 16.87 -3.29
C GLY A 314 -0.54 16.37 -3.25
N GLU A 315 -0.91 15.44 -4.12
CA GLU A 315 -2.24 14.83 -4.13
C GLU A 315 -2.50 14.01 -2.85
N ILE A 316 -1.52 13.17 -2.42
CA ILE A 316 -1.63 12.40 -1.17
C ILE A 316 -1.80 13.35 0.04
N LYS A 317 -1.11 14.47 0.06
CA LYS A 317 -1.21 15.50 1.11
C LYS A 317 -2.56 16.22 1.11
N GLY A 318 -3.10 16.48 -0.08
CA GLY A 318 -4.35 17.24 -0.25
C GLY A 318 -5.59 16.52 0.28
N ILE A 319 -5.65 15.20 0.18
CA ILE A 319 -6.83 14.44 0.60
C ILE A 319 -6.99 14.42 2.13
N PRO A 320 -5.99 14.03 2.97
CA PRO A 320 -6.10 14.15 4.43
C PRO A 320 -6.42 15.56 4.87
N ALA A 321 -5.81 16.58 4.25
CA ALA A 321 -6.14 17.97 4.52
C ALA A 321 -7.63 18.28 4.31
N ALA A 322 -8.19 17.83 3.20
CA ALA A 322 -9.62 17.97 2.91
C ALA A 322 -10.54 17.20 3.87
N LEU A 323 -10.02 16.12 4.48
CA LEU A 323 -10.69 15.35 5.53
C LEU A 323 -10.54 15.97 6.93
N GLY A 324 -9.71 16.99 7.10
CA GLY A 324 -9.43 17.65 8.38
C GLY A 324 -8.40 16.90 9.23
N TYR A 325 -7.44 16.22 8.60
CA TYR A 325 -6.30 15.56 9.27
C TYR A 325 -4.99 16.27 8.97
N SER A 326 -4.19 16.47 10.02
CA SER A 326 -2.82 16.95 9.93
C SER A 326 -1.80 15.81 9.77
N ASP A 327 -2.25 14.57 9.86
CA ASP A 327 -1.44 13.38 9.70
C ASP A 327 -2.17 12.36 8.81
N PHE A 328 -1.47 11.88 7.77
CA PHE A 328 -1.96 10.90 6.81
C PHE A 328 -2.37 9.57 7.47
N HIS A 329 -1.68 9.17 8.54
CA HIS A 329 -1.92 7.90 9.22
C HIS A 329 -3.13 7.90 10.17
N ASN A 330 -3.75 9.08 10.39
CA ASN A 330 -4.97 9.19 11.17
C ASN A 330 -6.25 8.90 10.38
N ILE A 331 -6.14 8.72 9.06
CA ILE A 331 -7.27 8.33 8.22
C ILE A 331 -7.62 6.86 8.54
N SER A 332 -8.91 6.60 8.68
CA SER A 332 -9.42 5.29 9.12
C SER A 332 -10.58 4.81 8.24
N PRO A 333 -11.03 3.55 8.37
CA PRO A 333 -12.21 3.07 7.64
C PRO A 333 -13.48 3.87 7.91
N SER A 334 -13.58 4.55 9.07
CA SER A 334 -14.71 5.43 9.41
C SER A 334 -14.81 6.67 8.52
N ASP A 335 -13.71 7.06 7.87
CA ASP A 335 -13.67 8.16 6.91
C ASP A 335 -14.06 7.75 5.49
N LEU A 336 -14.34 6.48 5.29
CA LEU A 336 -14.78 5.95 4.00
C LEU A 336 -16.28 5.66 4.00
N ARG A 337 -16.89 5.75 2.82
CA ARG A 337 -18.24 5.27 2.52
C ARG A 337 -18.23 4.50 1.23
N THR A 338 -19.18 3.59 1.08
CA THR A 338 -19.34 2.86 -0.16
C THR A 338 -20.80 2.74 -0.58
N SER A 339 -21.05 2.85 -1.87
CA SER A 339 -22.34 2.55 -2.48
C SER A 339 -22.50 1.07 -2.83
N SER A 340 -21.47 0.24 -2.63
CA SER A 340 -21.45 -1.18 -2.96
C SER A 340 -21.55 -2.05 -1.71
N ILE A 341 -22.56 -2.93 -1.68
CA ILE A 341 -22.70 -3.95 -0.62
C ILE A 341 -21.46 -4.86 -0.57
N ASP A 342 -20.94 -5.26 -1.72
CA ASP A 342 -19.76 -6.13 -1.83
C ASP A 342 -18.51 -5.45 -1.24
N ALA A 343 -18.29 -4.16 -1.52
CA ALA A 343 -17.19 -3.40 -0.93
C ALA A 343 -17.38 -3.17 0.58
N SER A 344 -18.63 -2.99 1.04
CA SER A 344 -18.95 -2.90 2.46
C SER A 344 -18.61 -4.19 3.21
N LEU A 345 -19.01 -5.35 2.66
CA LEU A 345 -18.69 -6.67 3.22
C LEU A 345 -17.19 -6.95 3.24
N GLN A 346 -16.50 -6.71 2.12
CA GLN A 346 -15.09 -7.04 1.96
C GLN A 346 -14.15 -6.09 2.73
N GLY A 347 -14.49 -4.82 2.84
CA GLY A 347 -13.64 -3.80 3.45
C GLY A 347 -14.09 -3.33 4.82
N ASN A 348 -15.22 -3.84 5.33
CA ASN A 348 -15.87 -3.32 6.53
C ASN A 348 -16.09 -1.81 6.46
N ILE A 349 -16.51 -1.32 5.28
CA ILE A 349 -16.73 0.10 5.00
C ILE A 349 -18.22 0.41 5.17
N PRO A 350 -18.60 1.48 5.91
CA PRO A 350 -20.00 1.87 6.04
C PRO A 350 -20.66 2.22 4.70
N LEU A 351 -21.92 1.85 4.56
CA LEU A 351 -22.74 2.21 3.40
C LEU A 351 -23.08 3.70 3.40
N GLU A 352 -23.02 4.31 2.22
CA GLU A 352 -23.36 5.72 2.03
C GLU A 352 -24.84 5.98 2.37
N GLY A 353 -25.11 7.00 3.17
CA GLY A 353 -26.45 7.38 3.61
C GLY A 353 -27.02 6.55 4.77
N ILE A 354 -26.35 5.44 5.17
CA ILE A 354 -26.80 4.57 6.27
C ILE A 354 -25.84 4.66 7.46
N ASP A 355 -24.57 4.98 7.20
CA ASP A 355 -23.48 5.10 8.20
C ASP A 355 -23.20 3.81 9.02
N ARG A 356 -23.60 2.66 8.48
CA ARG A 356 -23.36 1.33 9.04
C ARG A 356 -22.79 0.40 7.98
N THR A 357 -22.00 -0.58 8.40
CA THR A 357 -21.54 -1.63 7.48
C THR A 357 -22.71 -2.59 7.17
N TYR A 358 -22.66 -3.23 6.03
CA TYR A 358 -23.66 -4.24 5.69
C TYR A 358 -23.64 -5.41 6.69
N LYS A 359 -22.48 -5.72 7.25
CA LYS A 359 -22.32 -6.74 8.29
C LYS A 359 -23.08 -6.37 9.58
N ASP A 360 -22.92 -5.13 10.07
CA ASP A 360 -23.64 -4.65 11.26
C ASP A 360 -25.17 -4.74 11.08
N MET A 361 -25.66 -4.44 9.87
CA MET A 361 -27.08 -4.54 9.56
C MET A 361 -27.58 -5.99 9.61
N ILE A 362 -26.82 -6.94 9.06
CA ILE A 362 -27.16 -8.36 9.14
C ILE A 362 -27.13 -8.83 10.59
N GLU A 363 -26.12 -8.44 11.36
CA GLU A 363 -26.02 -8.80 12.79
C GLU A 363 -27.23 -8.33 13.58
N GLU A 364 -27.70 -7.11 13.36
CA GLU A 364 -28.89 -6.57 14.01
C GLU A 364 -30.14 -7.40 13.68
N VAL A 365 -30.40 -7.65 12.40
CA VAL A 365 -31.55 -8.45 11.95
C VAL A 365 -31.52 -9.88 12.52
N VAL A 366 -30.35 -10.52 12.53
CA VAL A 366 -30.19 -11.86 13.10
C VAL A 366 -30.44 -11.86 14.61
N ASN A 367 -29.90 -10.87 15.31
CA ASN A 367 -30.10 -10.77 16.77
C ASN A 367 -31.58 -10.49 17.13
N GLU A 368 -32.26 -9.62 16.36
CA GLU A 368 -33.71 -9.41 16.52
C GLU A 368 -34.50 -10.70 16.31
N TYR A 369 -34.22 -11.43 15.22
CA TYR A 369 -34.88 -12.68 14.92
C TYR A 369 -34.67 -13.75 16.00
N ILE A 370 -33.43 -13.89 16.51
CA ILE A 370 -33.08 -14.79 17.59
C ILE A 370 -33.87 -14.42 18.86
N SER A 371 -33.94 -13.13 19.17
CA SER A 371 -34.66 -12.61 20.34
C SER A 371 -36.19 -12.86 20.21
N GLU A 372 -36.80 -12.53 19.06
CA GLU A 372 -38.24 -12.75 18.82
C GLU A 372 -38.65 -14.22 18.89
N LYS A 373 -37.80 -15.12 18.41
CA LYS A 373 -38.04 -16.57 18.44
C LYS A 373 -37.68 -17.22 19.77
N GLY A 374 -37.10 -16.48 20.73
CA GLY A 374 -36.66 -17.01 22.01
C GLY A 374 -35.55 -18.05 21.89
N ILE A 375 -34.77 -18.00 20.80
CA ILE A 375 -33.65 -18.91 20.53
C ILE A 375 -32.51 -18.52 21.44
N LYS A 376 -32.05 -19.45 22.26
CA LYS A 376 -30.85 -19.21 23.11
C LYS A 376 -29.63 -19.72 22.39
N LEU A 377 -28.93 -18.82 21.69
CA LEU A 377 -27.60 -19.09 21.15
C LEU A 377 -26.53 -18.42 22.04
N ASN A 378 -25.40 -19.07 22.20
CA ASN A 378 -24.25 -18.42 22.78
C ASN A 378 -23.57 -17.51 21.75
N SER A 379 -22.67 -16.61 22.21
CA SER A 379 -21.96 -15.66 21.35
C SER A 379 -21.21 -16.32 20.19
N SER A 380 -20.67 -17.54 20.40
CA SER A 380 -19.94 -18.28 19.36
C SER A 380 -20.89 -18.84 18.29
N GLU A 381 -22.05 -19.37 18.68
CA GLU A 381 -23.06 -19.88 17.76
C GLU A 381 -23.68 -18.75 16.93
N THR A 382 -23.97 -17.61 17.54
CA THR A 382 -24.44 -16.42 16.83
C THR A 382 -23.45 -15.98 15.78
N GLN A 383 -22.16 -15.93 16.12
CA GLN A 383 -21.10 -15.59 15.14
C GLN A 383 -20.99 -16.64 14.03
N GLN A 384 -21.20 -17.91 14.30
CA GLN A 384 -21.14 -18.97 13.31
C GLN A 384 -22.31 -18.87 12.31
N VAL A 385 -23.51 -18.53 12.79
CA VAL A 385 -24.68 -18.24 11.94
C VAL A 385 -24.40 -17.01 11.06
N LEU A 386 -23.88 -15.94 11.65
CA LEU A 386 -23.53 -14.72 10.91
C LEU A 386 -22.50 -14.98 9.80
N ARG A 387 -21.43 -15.71 10.09
CA ARG A 387 -20.43 -16.10 9.09
C ARG A 387 -21.05 -16.90 7.95
N SER A 388 -21.94 -17.84 8.25
CA SER A 388 -22.62 -18.63 7.22
C SER A 388 -23.54 -17.79 6.31
N ILE A 389 -24.14 -16.71 6.84
CA ILE A 389 -25.00 -15.78 6.09
C ILE A 389 -24.15 -14.83 5.23
N VAL A 390 -23.04 -14.35 5.76
CA VAL A 390 -22.16 -13.40 5.09
C VAL A 390 -21.21 -14.09 4.08
N GLY A 391 -21.11 -15.43 4.15
CA GLY A 391 -20.27 -16.21 3.24
C GLY A 391 -18.78 -16.21 3.64
N GLU A 392 -18.50 -16.06 4.94
CA GLU A 392 -17.17 -16.19 5.56
C GLU A 392 -16.88 -17.62 6.01
#